data_f46faeca36ae031f780f62beda767354
#
_entry.id   f46faeca36ae031f780f62beda767354
#
_cell.length_a   1.000
_cell.length_b   1.000
_cell.length_c   1.000
_cell.angle_alpha   90.00
_cell.angle_beta   90.00
_cell.angle_gamma   90.00
#
_symmetry.space_group_name_H-M   'P 1'
#
loop_
_entity.id
_entity.type
_entity.pdbx_description
1 polymer ?
#
loop_
_entity_poly.entity_id
_entity_poly.type
_entity_poly.pdbx_seq_one_letter_code
_entity_poly.pdbx_strand_id
1 'polypeptide(L)'
;MAAKVRPVLVVSTQYQDSDRALISVVPHTTSLRGSVHEIALNVSFLRPGAFLVQAVATYPNAGAIRKLGALKPEHFELVFAGLLRWLGQAS
;
A
#
# COMPACT_ATOMS: atom_id res chain seq x y z
N MET A 1 12.22 1.78 -22.02
CA MET A 1 12.56 1.40 -20.63
C MET A 1 11.43 0.58 -20.05
N ALA A 2 11.73 -0.57 -19.54
CA ALA A 2 10.71 -1.43 -18.95
C ALA A 2 10.16 -0.81 -17.68
N ALA A 3 8.83 -0.86 -17.48
CA ALA A 3 8.21 -0.42 -16.25
C ALA A 3 8.63 -1.34 -15.10
N LYS A 4 8.98 -0.75 -13.98
CA LYS A 4 9.37 -1.52 -12.81
C LYS A 4 8.13 -1.98 -12.06
N VAL A 5 7.97 -3.29 -11.91
CA VAL A 5 6.85 -3.88 -11.16
C VAL A 5 7.22 -3.88 -9.69
N ARG A 6 6.36 -3.31 -8.85
CA ARG A 6 6.57 -3.26 -7.40
C ARG A 6 5.33 -3.74 -6.66
N PRO A 7 5.52 -4.42 -5.52
CA PRO A 7 4.38 -4.78 -4.69
C PRO A 7 3.68 -3.54 -4.14
N VAL A 8 2.36 -3.59 -4.14
CA VAL A 8 1.54 -2.53 -3.54
C VAL A 8 0.45 -3.16 -2.68
N LEU A 9 0.02 -2.44 -1.66
CA LEU A 9 -1.11 -2.83 -0.82
C LEU A 9 -2.33 -2.00 -1.22
N VAL A 10 -3.41 -2.67 -1.60
CA VAL A 10 -4.67 -1.98 -1.88
C VAL A 10 -5.28 -1.57 -0.53
N VAL A 11 -5.50 -0.27 -0.35
CA VAL A 11 -6.02 0.29 0.90
C VAL A 11 -7.42 0.87 0.75
N SER A 12 -7.93 0.96 -0.48
CA SER A 12 -9.29 1.44 -0.73
C SER A 12 -10.30 0.32 -0.58
N THR A 13 -11.56 0.71 -0.31
CA THR A 13 -12.65 -0.25 -0.32
C THR A 13 -12.99 -0.65 -1.76
N GLN A 14 -13.83 -1.68 -1.91
CA GLN A 14 -14.30 -2.09 -3.23
C GLN A 14 -15.21 -1.01 -3.81
N TYR A 15 -15.03 -0.75 -5.12
CA TYR A 15 -15.92 0.17 -5.82
C TYR A 15 -17.17 -0.55 -6.32
N GLN A 16 -18.24 0.21 -6.50
CA GLN A 16 -19.51 -0.27 -7.04
C GLN A 16 -19.62 0.12 -8.51
N ASP A 17 -20.66 -0.39 -9.20
CA ASP A 17 -20.84 -0.11 -10.64
C ASP A 17 -21.00 1.38 -10.93
N SER A 18 -21.52 2.15 -9.97
CA SER A 18 -21.69 3.60 -10.12
C SER A 18 -20.40 4.39 -9.87
N ASP A 19 -19.37 3.73 -9.34
CA ASP A 19 -18.11 4.38 -9.04
C ASP A 19 -17.14 4.30 -10.22
N ARG A 20 -16.07 5.05 -10.16
CA ARG A 20 -14.95 4.85 -11.07
C ARG A 20 -14.18 3.59 -10.68
N ALA A 21 -13.65 2.88 -11.67
CA ALA A 21 -12.85 1.66 -11.43
C ALA A 21 -11.43 2.03 -10.98
N LEU A 22 -11.32 2.64 -9.81
CA LEU A 22 -10.06 3.14 -9.26
C LEU A 22 -9.74 2.41 -7.95
N ILE A 23 -8.45 2.20 -7.72
CA ILE A 23 -7.95 1.68 -6.45
C ILE A 23 -6.88 2.61 -5.89
N SER A 24 -6.86 2.74 -4.57
CA SER A 24 -5.79 3.46 -3.89
C SER A 24 -4.83 2.46 -3.28
N VAL A 25 -3.53 2.69 -3.47
CA VAL A 25 -2.50 1.73 -3.09
C VAL A 25 -1.37 2.41 -2.33
N VAL A 26 -0.73 1.63 -1.46
CA VAL A 26 0.49 2.01 -0.75
C VAL A 26 1.61 1.10 -1.25
N PRO A 27 2.69 1.65 -1.81
CA PRO A 27 3.78 0.81 -2.30
C PRO A 27 4.64 0.26 -1.17
N HIS A 28 5.23 -0.91 -1.43
CA HIS A 28 6.25 -1.50 -0.58
C HIS A 28 7.61 -1.13 -1.14
N THR A 29 8.55 -0.76 -0.27
CA THR A 29 9.91 -0.40 -0.67
C THR A 29 10.92 -1.16 0.15
N THR A 30 12.05 -1.52 -0.48
CA THR A 30 13.22 -2.07 0.21
C THR A 30 14.27 -0.98 0.46
N SER A 31 14.04 0.22 -0.05
CA SER A 31 14.95 1.37 0.11
C SER A 31 14.47 2.24 1.26
N LEU A 32 14.94 1.97 2.47
CA LEU A 32 14.47 2.63 3.68
C LEU A 32 15.29 3.88 3.98
N ARG A 33 14.61 4.93 4.46
CA ARG A 33 15.23 6.19 4.88
C ARG A 33 15.09 6.46 6.38
N GLY A 34 14.39 5.56 7.11
CA GLY A 34 14.13 5.75 8.53
C GLY A 34 13.00 6.73 8.84
N SER A 35 12.12 6.98 7.86
CA SER A 35 10.97 7.87 8.06
C SER A 35 9.91 7.20 8.93
N VAL A 36 9.17 8.00 9.72
CA VAL A 36 8.02 7.51 10.48
C VAL A 36 6.88 7.07 9.56
N HIS A 37 6.93 7.43 8.27
CA HIS A 37 5.93 7.06 7.28
C HIS A 37 6.30 5.78 6.53
N GLU A 38 7.31 5.07 6.99
CA GLU A 38 7.70 3.74 6.51
C GLU A 38 7.25 2.73 7.55
N ILE A 39 6.23 1.95 7.21
CA ILE A 39 5.68 0.95 8.15
C ILE A 39 6.35 -0.38 7.87
N ALA A 40 7.35 -0.70 8.69
CA ALA A 40 8.12 -1.93 8.54
C ALA A 40 7.35 -3.11 9.13
N LEU A 41 7.10 -4.11 8.30
CA LEU A 41 6.39 -5.33 8.68
C LEU A 41 7.11 -6.52 8.06
N ASN A 42 7.13 -7.62 8.80
CA ASN A 42 7.72 -8.86 8.31
C ASN A 42 6.63 -9.67 7.60
N VAL A 43 6.62 -9.61 6.27
CA VAL A 43 5.62 -10.27 5.44
C VAL A 43 6.31 -11.36 4.63
N SER A 44 5.86 -12.62 4.78
CA SER A 44 6.56 -13.80 4.28
C SER A 44 6.74 -13.82 2.75
N PHE A 45 5.82 -13.22 2.00
CA PHE A 45 5.89 -13.20 0.55
C PHE A 45 6.51 -11.92 -0.03
N LEU A 46 7.09 -11.07 0.84
CA LEU A 46 7.78 -9.85 0.42
C LEU A 46 9.22 -9.85 0.93
N ARG A 47 10.09 -9.16 0.22
CA ARG A 47 11.44 -8.90 0.71
C ARG A 47 11.38 -7.99 1.94
N PRO A 48 12.40 -8.04 2.82
CA PRO A 48 12.46 -7.11 3.94
C PRO A 48 12.40 -5.65 3.46
N GLY A 49 11.53 -4.88 4.08
CA GLY A 49 11.33 -3.49 3.71
C GLY A 49 10.17 -2.87 4.49
N ALA A 50 9.48 -1.92 3.90
CA ALA A 50 8.39 -1.22 4.56
C ALA A 50 7.34 -0.76 3.56
N PHE A 51 6.13 -0.55 4.07
CA PHE A 51 5.06 0.10 3.30
C PHE A 51 5.21 1.60 3.45
N LEU A 52 5.39 2.28 2.32
CA LEU A 52 5.62 3.73 2.28
C LEU A 52 4.28 4.44 2.14
N VAL A 53 3.66 4.76 3.29
CA VAL A 53 2.33 5.38 3.28
C VAL A 53 2.35 6.79 2.69
N GLN A 54 3.50 7.46 2.74
CA GLN A 54 3.68 8.78 2.14
C GLN A 54 3.48 8.77 0.62
N ALA A 55 3.66 7.62 -0.02
CA ALA A 55 3.55 7.48 -1.46
C ALA A 55 2.20 6.88 -1.89
N VAL A 56 1.18 6.98 -1.05
CA VAL A 56 -0.16 6.53 -1.42
C VAL A 56 -0.60 7.19 -2.72
N ALA A 57 -1.20 6.40 -3.63
CA ALA A 57 -1.61 6.91 -4.93
C ALA A 57 -2.85 6.14 -5.39
N THR A 58 -3.59 6.74 -6.33
CA THR A 58 -4.81 6.15 -6.87
C THR A 58 -4.62 5.93 -8.36
N TYR A 59 -4.94 4.71 -8.80
CA TYR A 59 -4.73 4.29 -10.19
C TYR A 59 -5.95 3.52 -10.70
N PRO A 60 -6.13 3.45 -12.03
CA PRO A 60 -7.12 2.55 -12.61
C PRO A 60 -6.81 1.09 -12.23
N ASN A 61 -7.85 0.35 -11.87
CA ASN A 61 -7.70 -1.05 -11.47
C ASN A 61 -7.09 -1.93 -12.58
N ALA A 62 -7.27 -1.54 -13.83
CA ALA A 62 -6.72 -2.27 -14.98
C ALA A 62 -5.19 -2.35 -14.96
N GLY A 63 -4.51 -1.50 -14.16
CA GLY A 63 -3.06 -1.57 -13.99
C GLY A 63 -2.57 -2.66 -13.05
N ALA A 64 -3.47 -3.32 -12.33
CA ALA A 64 -3.10 -4.40 -11.42
C ALA A 64 -2.73 -5.65 -12.23
N ILE A 65 -1.57 -6.28 -11.89
CA ILE A 65 -1.06 -7.42 -12.65
C ILE A 65 -1.46 -8.74 -12.01
N ARG A 66 -1.19 -8.93 -10.73
CA ARG A 66 -1.55 -10.16 -10.03
C ARG A 66 -1.55 -9.94 -8.51
N LYS A 67 -2.28 -10.81 -7.83
CA LYS A 67 -2.27 -10.84 -6.36
C LYS A 67 -1.09 -11.66 -5.87
N LEU A 68 -0.29 -11.10 -4.98
CA LEU A 68 0.85 -11.79 -4.37
C LEU A 68 0.47 -12.51 -3.08
N GLY A 69 -0.52 -12.02 -2.36
CA GLY A 69 -0.93 -12.55 -1.09
C GLY A 69 -1.86 -11.57 -0.39
N ALA A 70 -2.12 -11.83 0.88
CA ALA A 70 -2.93 -10.95 1.70
C ALA A 70 -2.22 -10.69 3.02
N LEU A 71 -2.26 -9.45 3.50
CA LEU A 71 -1.75 -9.11 4.82
C LEU A 71 -2.68 -9.66 5.90
N LYS A 72 -2.10 -10.02 7.03
CA LYS A 72 -2.89 -10.28 8.24
C LYS A 72 -3.66 -9.01 8.63
N PRO A 73 -4.87 -9.15 9.20
CA PRO A 73 -5.64 -7.98 9.60
C PRO A 73 -4.88 -7.01 10.49
N GLU A 74 -4.11 -7.50 11.46
CA GLU A 74 -3.32 -6.65 12.36
C GLU A 74 -2.21 -5.90 11.62
N HIS A 75 -1.63 -6.49 10.57
CA HIS A 75 -0.64 -5.80 9.74
C HIS A 75 -1.30 -4.73 8.87
N PHE A 76 -2.46 -5.05 8.30
CA PHE A 76 -3.22 -4.07 7.51
C PHE A 76 -3.58 -2.86 8.37
N GLU A 77 -4.01 -3.08 9.61
CA GLU A 77 -4.37 -1.99 10.53
C GLU A 77 -3.18 -1.08 10.83
N LEU A 78 -1.99 -1.65 10.97
CA LEU A 78 -0.78 -0.85 11.20
C LEU A 78 -0.47 0.06 10.01
N VAL A 79 -0.57 -0.48 8.80
CA VAL A 79 -0.36 0.31 7.59
C VAL A 79 -1.44 1.38 7.47
N PHE A 80 -2.70 1.01 7.70
CA PHE A 80 -3.82 1.94 7.58
C PHE A 80 -3.73 3.07 8.61
N ALA A 81 -3.35 2.77 9.84
CA ALA A 81 -3.12 3.78 10.87
C ALA A 81 -1.99 4.75 10.47
N GLY A 82 -0.91 4.21 9.89
CA GLY A 82 0.17 5.04 9.39
C GLY A 82 -0.27 5.93 8.23
N LEU A 83 -1.12 5.40 7.35
CA LEU A 83 -1.68 6.16 6.24
C LEU A 83 -2.56 7.31 6.74
N LEU A 84 -3.43 7.05 7.71
CA LEU A 84 -4.28 8.09 8.29
C LEU A 84 -3.43 9.19 8.93
N ARG A 85 -2.35 8.82 9.60
CA ARG A 85 -1.43 9.81 10.18
C ARG A 85 -0.79 10.68 9.09
N TRP A 86 -0.36 10.05 7.99
CA TRP A 86 0.18 10.80 6.86
C TRP A 86 -0.85 11.74 6.26
N LEU A 87 -2.11 11.32 6.19
CA LEU A 87 -3.19 12.14 5.66
C LEU A 87 -3.66 13.24 6.63
N GLY A 88 -3.03 13.34 7.80
CA GLY A 88 -3.28 14.42 8.74
C GLY A 88 -4.25 14.09 9.85
N GLN A 89 -4.73 12.86 9.97
CA GLN A 89 -5.59 12.49 11.07
C GLN A 89 -4.75 12.22 12.32
N ALA A 90 -4.94 13.03 13.33
CA ALA A 90 -4.28 12.81 14.62
C ALA A 90 -4.91 11.59 15.32
N SER A 91 -4.06 10.75 15.87
CA SER A 91 -4.49 9.59 16.66
C SER A 91 -4.53 9.95 18.13
#